data_470a7e6015e4fae4d7453b529f83c0c8
#
_entry.id   470a7e6015e4fae4d7453b529f83c0c8
#
_cell.length_a   1.000
_cell.length_b   1.000
_cell.length_c   1.000
_cell.angle_alpha   90.00
_cell.angle_beta   90.00
_cell.angle_gamma   90.00
#
_symmetry.space_group_name_H-M   'P 1'
#
loop_
_entity.id
_entity.type
_entity.pdbx_description
1 polymer ?
#
loop_
_entity_poly.entity_id
_entity_poly.type
_entity_poly.pdbx_seq_one_letter_code
_entity_poly.pdbx_strand_id
1 'polypeptide(L)'
;MRVVIIGGGFAGIEAAKQVFNQLPFDKKVEIVLIDKNKYSTMLPSLPDVAGKRVEEKYIQEDIEKMLPKAVKFLNKSVDLVDFNKKTIFMQKEELTYDYLIFSPGSKSNFFNHDEEFQKNLKLDCLDDAIKIRKEFGEALSKRPKLNLVISGAGFTGIELACNLYHYAKVNGGEITITLIEKADRILPMLSEKMSKYVMNKMKLMDIKFLTGEEVVSFGENVVKLKNKGEIQDAFFCWCSGVKLSVNAVGNHKGLFDGRIIVDEFLRIPEHLEVFVAGDAAAVKTEKTYLRRAVNFAYTAGKFSGKNVAATIQEEKLKTFKVADLGWVIPIYISSIGVAFGMETKGRLGISMHYVMCGLKNYNARNFLKYIKYASTFIFTKVE
;
A
#
# COMPACT_ATOMS: atom_id res chain seq x y z
N MET A 1 32.22 4.60 4.19
CA MET A 1 31.05 5.12 3.45
C MET A 1 29.82 4.35 3.90
N ARG A 2 28.71 5.06 4.12
CA ARG A 2 27.46 4.43 4.61
C ARG A 2 26.30 4.70 3.67
N VAL A 3 25.63 3.63 3.22
CA VAL A 3 24.36 3.66 2.48
C VAL A 3 23.25 3.29 3.45
N VAL A 4 22.30 4.20 3.65
CA VAL A 4 21.12 3.93 4.48
C VAL A 4 19.89 3.77 3.61
N ILE A 5 19.05 2.78 3.94
CA ILE A 5 17.78 2.51 3.27
C ILE A 5 16.67 2.59 4.33
N ILE A 6 15.69 3.45 4.13
CA ILE A 6 14.54 3.59 5.04
C ILE A 6 13.36 2.86 4.43
N GLY A 7 12.79 1.92 5.19
CA GLY A 7 11.63 1.12 4.83
C GLY A 7 11.96 -0.28 4.34
N GLY A 8 11.47 -1.30 5.05
CA GLY A 8 11.60 -2.75 4.73
C GLY A 8 10.45 -3.29 3.88
N GLY A 9 9.83 -2.44 3.05
CA GLY A 9 8.82 -2.85 2.08
C GLY A 9 9.43 -3.29 0.74
N PHE A 10 8.59 -3.40 -0.29
CA PHE A 10 9.00 -3.87 -1.63
C PHE A 10 10.16 -3.09 -2.24
N ALA A 11 10.19 -1.78 -2.06
CA ALA A 11 11.24 -0.95 -2.63
C ALA A 11 12.55 -1.08 -1.85
N GLY A 12 12.51 -0.96 -0.53
CA GLY A 12 13.73 -0.93 0.28
C GLY A 12 14.48 -2.26 0.33
N ILE A 13 13.76 -3.38 0.45
CA ILE A 13 14.40 -4.71 0.40
C ILE A 13 15.08 -4.94 -0.94
N GLU A 14 14.40 -4.62 -2.04
CA GLU A 14 15.01 -4.79 -3.36
C GLU A 14 16.17 -3.82 -3.58
N ALA A 15 16.08 -2.59 -3.08
CA ALA A 15 17.18 -1.64 -3.11
C ALA A 15 18.40 -2.17 -2.35
N ALA A 16 18.23 -2.70 -1.13
CA ALA A 16 19.30 -3.27 -0.33
C ALA A 16 20.02 -4.42 -1.05
N LYS A 17 19.24 -5.33 -1.66
CA LYS A 17 19.80 -6.41 -2.49
C LYS A 17 20.61 -5.89 -3.66
N GLN A 18 20.13 -4.86 -4.36
CA GLN A 18 20.84 -4.32 -5.52
C GLN A 18 22.11 -3.56 -5.12
N VAL A 19 22.08 -2.75 -4.05
CA VAL A 19 23.29 -2.10 -3.53
C VAL A 19 24.35 -3.16 -3.21
N PHE A 20 23.98 -4.21 -2.47
CA PHE A 20 24.89 -5.29 -2.12
C PHE A 20 25.45 -6.03 -3.34
N ASN A 21 24.58 -6.39 -4.29
CA ASN A 21 24.98 -7.21 -5.44
C ASN A 21 25.82 -6.46 -6.50
N GLN A 22 25.74 -5.12 -6.52
CA GLN A 22 26.42 -4.30 -7.52
C GLN A 22 27.74 -3.72 -7.00
N LEU A 23 27.97 -3.70 -5.69
CA LEU A 23 29.21 -3.18 -5.13
C LEU A 23 30.31 -4.25 -5.12
N PRO A 24 31.54 -3.90 -5.49
CA PRO A 24 32.69 -4.78 -5.34
C PRO A 24 32.96 -5.15 -3.86
N PHE A 25 33.44 -6.35 -3.60
CA PHE A 25 33.73 -6.86 -2.25
C PHE A 25 34.86 -6.10 -1.53
N ASP A 26 35.72 -5.42 -2.26
CA ASP A 26 36.85 -4.65 -1.74
C ASP A 26 36.45 -3.24 -1.25
N LYS A 27 35.30 -2.72 -1.66
CA LYS A 27 34.78 -1.43 -1.18
C LYS A 27 34.19 -1.56 0.22
N LYS A 28 34.76 -0.86 1.20
CA LYS A 28 34.23 -0.76 2.56
C LYS A 28 32.98 0.14 2.60
N VAL A 29 31.83 -0.44 2.27
CA VAL A 29 30.53 0.22 2.34
C VAL A 29 29.67 -0.47 3.38
N GLU A 30 29.26 0.28 4.41
CA GLU A 30 28.25 -0.16 5.37
C GLU A 30 26.87 0.03 4.75
N ILE A 31 26.06 -1.04 4.62
CA ILE A 31 24.69 -0.99 4.10
C ILE A 31 23.76 -1.23 5.30
N VAL A 32 22.87 -0.27 5.57
CA VAL A 32 21.95 -0.31 6.71
C VAL A 32 20.52 -0.16 6.17
N LEU A 33 19.64 -1.10 6.52
CA LEU A 33 18.21 -0.98 6.29
C LEU A 33 17.50 -0.75 7.62
N ILE A 34 16.61 0.25 7.67
CA ILE A 34 15.86 0.65 8.87
C ILE A 34 14.37 0.46 8.62
N ASP A 35 13.69 -0.31 9.47
CA ASP A 35 12.23 -0.39 9.50
C ASP A 35 11.74 -0.59 10.94
N LYS A 36 10.58 0.01 11.26
CA LYS A 36 9.92 -0.17 12.56
C LYS A 36 9.38 -1.58 12.78
N ASN A 37 9.08 -2.30 11.69
CA ASN A 37 8.55 -3.66 11.72
C ASN A 37 9.66 -4.67 11.45
N LYS A 38 9.58 -5.84 12.09
CA LYS A 38 10.47 -6.99 11.80
C LYS A 38 10.11 -7.70 10.48
N TYR A 39 8.90 -7.50 10.01
CA TYR A 39 8.34 -8.23 8.87
C TYR A 39 8.00 -7.27 7.74
N SER A 40 8.33 -7.67 6.52
CA SER A 40 7.76 -7.10 5.31
C SER A 40 6.39 -7.71 5.05
N THR A 41 5.42 -6.90 4.67
CA THR A 41 4.02 -7.32 4.54
C THR A 41 3.54 -7.19 3.09
N MET A 42 2.81 -8.20 2.61
CA MET A 42 2.11 -8.17 1.32
C MET A 42 0.85 -7.28 1.45
N LEU A 43 1.05 -5.95 1.40
CA LEU A 43 0.01 -4.95 1.63
C LEU A 43 -1.26 -5.14 0.77
N PRO A 44 -1.18 -5.56 -0.51
CA PRO A 44 -2.38 -5.81 -1.31
C PRO A 44 -3.33 -6.87 -0.75
N SER A 45 -2.85 -7.73 0.15
CA SER A 45 -3.68 -8.77 0.78
C SER A 45 -4.26 -8.38 2.15
N LEU A 46 -4.07 -7.14 2.60
CA LEU A 46 -4.66 -6.66 3.85
C LEU A 46 -6.20 -6.73 3.85
N PRO A 47 -6.91 -6.32 2.76
CA PRO A 47 -8.36 -6.50 2.70
C PRO A 47 -8.79 -7.96 2.80
N ASP A 48 -8.02 -8.88 2.21
CA ASP A 48 -8.30 -10.33 2.27
C ASP A 48 -8.12 -10.89 3.68
N VAL A 49 -7.13 -10.41 4.43
CA VAL A 49 -6.94 -10.77 5.85
C VAL A 49 -8.09 -10.22 6.69
N ALA A 50 -8.50 -8.98 6.47
CA ALA A 50 -9.65 -8.38 7.16
C ALA A 50 -10.94 -9.20 6.90
N GLY A 51 -11.15 -9.68 5.68
CA GLY A 51 -12.28 -10.55 5.29
C GLY A 51 -12.06 -12.04 5.55
N LYS A 52 -10.98 -12.44 6.20
CA LYS A 52 -10.64 -13.87 6.51
C LYS A 52 -10.48 -14.77 5.27
N ARG A 53 -10.18 -14.19 4.10
CA ARG A 53 -9.91 -14.96 2.86
C ARG A 53 -8.48 -15.46 2.80
N VAL A 54 -7.53 -14.70 3.34
CA VAL A 54 -6.11 -15.04 3.41
C VAL A 54 -5.67 -15.07 4.87
N GLU A 55 -4.88 -16.09 5.23
CA GLU A 55 -4.32 -16.22 6.57
C GLU A 55 -3.11 -15.28 6.74
N GLU A 56 -3.02 -14.58 7.87
CA GLU A 56 -1.99 -13.58 8.18
C GLU A 56 -0.56 -14.10 8.03
N LYS A 57 -0.32 -15.37 8.39
CA LYS A 57 1.01 -16.00 8.31
C LYS A 57 1.58 -16.14 6.90
N TYR A 58 0.75 -15.93 5.86
CA TYR A 58 1.19 -16.02 4.46
C TYR A 58 1.44 -14.66 3.81
N ILE A 59 1.17 -13.58 4.52
CA ILE A 59 1.38 -12.22 4.00
C ILE A 59 2.57 -11.50 4.61
N GLN A 60 3.29 -12.12 5.53
CA GLN A 60 4.48 -11.57 6.17
C GLN A 60 5.71 -12.44 5.94
N GLU A 61 6.87 -11.80 5.83
CA GLU A 61 8.18 -12.43 5.79
C GLU A 61 9.18 -11.61 6.62
N ASP A 62 10.04 -12.31 7.35
CA ASP A 62 11.07 -11.72 8.19
C ASP A 62 12.08 -10.95 7.34
N ILE A 63 12.26 -9.65 7.63
CA ILE A 63 13.13 -8.77 6.86
C ILE A 63 14.59 -9.26 6.89
N GLU A 64 15.09 -9.69 8.05
CA GLU A 64 16.48 -10.19 8.14
C GLU A 64 16.73 -11.40 7.25
N LYS A 65 15.72 -12.29 7.12
CA LYS A 65 15.83 -13.46 6.23
C LYS A 65 15.79 -13.11 4.75
N MET A 66 15.25 -11.94 4.42
CA MET A 66 15.14 -11.47 3.05
C MET A 66 16.39 -10.71 2.58
N LEU A 67 17.21 -10.24 3.51
CA LEU A 67 18.39 -9.43 3.23
C LEU A 67 19.66 -10.29 3.07
N PRO A 68 20.63 -9.85 2.24
CA PRO A 68 21.98 -10.39 2.27
C PRO A 68 22.60 -10.24 3.67
N LYS A 69 23.37 -11.22 4.13
CA LYS A 69 23.99 -11.23 5.48
C LYS A 69 24.86 -10.01 5.80
N ALA A 70 25.41 -9.36 4.79
CA ALA A 70 26.22 -8.15 4.97
C ALA A 70 25.39 -6.86 5.14
N VAL A 71 24.09 -6.89 4.91
CA VAL A 71 23.20 -5.76 5.13
C VAL A 71 22.75 -5.77 6.59
N LYS A 72 23.07 -4.71 7.32
CA LYS A 72 22.66 -4.53 8.72
C LYS A 72 21.19 -4.11 8.76
N PHE A 73 20.38 -4.86 9.47
CA PHE A 73 18.98 -4.48 9.75
C PHE A 73 18.88 -3.78 11.11
N LEU A 74 18.26 -2.61 11.13
CA LEU A 74 17.91 -1.87 12.35
C LEU A 74 16.38 -1.85 12.49
N ASN A 75 15.86 -2.63 13.43
CA ASN A 75 14.44 -2.60 13.75
C ASN A 75 14.10 -1.40 14.64
N LYS A 76 14.00 -0.22 14.02
CA LYS A 76 13.74 1.06 14.68
C LYS A 76 12.78 1.92 13.88
N SER A 77 12.01 2.78 14.60
CA SER A 77 11.19 3.80 13.97
C SER A 77 12.05 5.00 13.59
N VAL A 78 11.87 5.48 12.36
CA VAL A 78 12.44 6.77 11.94
C VAL A 78 11.37 7.84 12.16
N ASP A 79 11.73 8.89 12.88
CA ASP A 79 10.81 9.99 13.20
C ASP A 79 10.89 11.10 12.15
N LEU A 80 12.13 11.44 11.74
CA LEU A 80 12.40 12.51 10.80
C LEU A 80 13.69 12.23 10.00
N VAL A 81 13.70 12.67 8.75
CA VAL A 81 14.91 12.75 7.92
C VAL A 81 15.18 14.20 7.56
N ASP A 82 16.37 14.68 7.86
CA ASP A 82 16.86 16.00 7.43
C ASP A 82 17.84 15.81 6.27
N PHE A 83 17.38 16.12 5.05
CA PHE A 83 18.20 15.96 3.84
C PHE A 83 19.37 16.94 3.81
N ASN A 84 19.21 18.17 4.33
CA ASN A 84 20.28 19.17 4.36
C ASN A 84 21.43 18.75 5.29
N LYS A 85 21.08 18.16 6.45
CA LYS A 85 22.07 17.68 7.44
C LYS A 85 22.55 16.25 7.16
N LYS A 86 21.98 15.56 6.20
CA LYS A 86 22.21 14.12 5.93
C LYS A 86 22.04 13.26 7.19
N THR A 87 21.00 13.55 7.98
CA THR A 87 20.78 12.96 9.29
C THR A 87 19.38 12.35 9.40
N ILE A 88 19.33 11.15 9.96
CA ILE A 88 18.11 10.39 10.26
C ILE A 88 17.92 10.39 11.77
N PHE A 89 16.78 10.86 12.23
CA PHE A 89 16.41 10.92 13.65
C PHE A 89 15.51 9.73 14.01
N MET A 90 15.90 9.01 15.06
CA MET A 90 15.24 7.81 15.57
C MET A 90 15.12 7.89 17.09
N GLN A 91 14.02 8.39 17.64
CA GLN A 91 13.82 8.62 19.08
C GLN A 91 14.97 9.43 19.71
N LYS A 92 15.94 8.76 20.36
CA LYS A 92 17.09 9.37 21.03
C LYS A 92 18.41 9.20 20.28
N GLU A 93 18.36 8.65 19.06
CA GLU A 93 19.53 8.33 18.26
C GLU A 93 19.51 9.07 16.94
N GLU A 94 20.70 9.41 16.47
CA GLU A 94 20.92 10.00 15.16
C GLU A 94 21.83 9.10 14.33
N LEU A 95 21.56 9.00 13.05
CA LEU A 95 22.38 8.26 12.10
C LEU A 95 22.63 9.13 10.87
N THR A 96 23.90 9.35 10.55
CA THR A 96 24.31 10.06 9.32
C THR A 96 24.50 9.07 8.18
N TYR A 97 24.36 9.56 6.95
CA TYR A 97 24.55 8.78 5.73
C TYR A 97 25.42 9.52 4.70
N ASP A 98 26.12 8.78 3.87
CA ASP A 98 26.72 9.29 2.64
C ASP A 98 25.74 9.22 1.49
N TYR A 99 24.95 8.11 1.39
CA TYR A 99 23.84 7.93 0.47
C TYR A 99 22.59 7.43 1.18
N LEU A 100 21.44 7.91 0.73
CA LEU A 100 20.14 7.53 1.28
C LEU A 100 19.22 6.98 0.17
N ILE A 101 18.55 5.86 0.45
CA ILE A 101 17.39 5.43 -0.30
C ILE A 101 16.16 5.60 0.60
N PHE A 102 15.37 6.63 0.31
CA PHE A 102 14.18 6.99 1.08
C PHE A 102 12.96 6.26 0.50
N SER A 103 12.54 5.18 1.15
CA SER A 103 11.42 4.34 0.72
C SER A 103 10.47 3.96 1.87
N PRO A 104 10.04 4.93 2.70
CA PRO A 104 9.29 4.65 3.92
C PRO A 104 7.86 4.11 3.65
N GLY A 105 7.39 4.15 2.41
CA GLY A 105 6.01 3.83 2.08
C GLY A 105 5.02 4.93 2.46
N SER A 106 3.75 4.57 2.52
CA SER A 106 2.64 5.47 2.84
C SER A 106 1.82 4.96 4.03
N LYS A 107 1.06 5.86 4.65
CA LYS A 107 0.08 5.58 5.71
C LYS A 107 -1.18 6.40 5.45
N SER A 108 -2.27 6.06 6.11
CA SER A 108 -3.54 6.80 6.04
C SER A 108 -3.35 8.29 6.31
N ASN A 109 -4.02 9.11 5.53
CA ASN A 109 -4.07 10.55 5.69
C ASN A 109 -5.47 10.95 6.20
N PHE A 110 -5.53 11.59 7.35
CA PHE A 110 -6.77 12.05 7.95
C PHE A 110 -7.07 13.54 7.69
N PHE A 111 -6.32 14.18 6.79
CA PHE A 111 -6.57 15.55 6.30
C PHE A 111 -6.80 16.57 7.43
N ASN A 112 -5.89 16.65 8.42
CA ASN A 112 -5.90 17.51 9.61
C ASN A 112 -6.89 17.11 10.73
N HIS A 113 -7.51 15.93 10.62
CA HIS A 113 -8.31 15.33 11.70
C HIS A 113 -7.54 14.22 12.42
N ASP A 114 -6.20 14.30 12.47
CA ASP A 114 -5.33 13.23 12.96
C ASP A 114 -5.68 12.79 14.39
N GLU A 115 -6.01 13.70 15.30
CA GLU A 115 -6.36 13.37 16.70
C GLU A 115 -7.67 12.59 16.83
N GLU A 116 -8.68 12.99 16.05
CA GLU A 116 -10.00 12.38 16.04
C GLU A 116 -10.01 11.02 15.34
N PHE A 117 -9.39 10.93 14.15
CA PHE A 117 -9.47 9.76 13.32
C PHE A 117 -8.37 8.71 13.54
N GLN A 118 -7.29 9.03 14.26
CA GLN A 118 -6.21 8.05 14.54
C GLN A 118 -6.69 6.78 15.24
N LYS A 119 -7.72 6.87 16.05
CA LYS A 119 -8.31 5.75 16.80
C LYS A 119 -9.24 4.88 15.94
N ASN A 120 -9.65 5.39 14.78
CA ASN A 120 -10.56 4.69 13.89
C ASN A 120 -9.92 3.52 13.19
N LEU A 121 -10.75 2.58 12.74
CA LEU A 121 -10.31 1.47 11.93
C LEU A 121 -9.81 1.98 10.58
N LYS A 122 -8.61 1.58 10.22
CA LYS A 122 -7.90 1.90 8.97
C LYS A 122 -7.18 0.66 8.48
N LEU A 123 -6.53 0.71 7.33
CA LEU A 123 -5.90 -0.46 6.74
C LEU A 123 -4.47 -0.16 6.24
N ASP A 124 -3.57 0.16 7.16
CA ASP A 124 -2.16 0.49 6.87
C ASP A 124 -1.21 -0.70 7.06
N CYS A 125 -1.55 -1.63 7.95
CA CYS A 125 -0.68 -2.75 8.32
C CYS A 125 -1.48 -4.01 8.68
N LEU A 126 -0.78 -5.11 8.98
CA LEU A 126 -1.43 -6.37 9.35
C LEU A 126 -2.26 -6.25 10.63
N ASP A 127 -1.77 -5.54 11.63
CA ASP A 127 -2.50 -5.37 12.90
C ASP A 127 -3.83 -4.63 12.70
N ASP A 128 -3.86 -3.65 11.79
CA ASP A 128 -5.10 -2.97 11.39
C ASP A 128 -6.10 -3.96 10.75
N ALA A 129 -5.64 -4.83 9.85
CA ALA A 129 -6.49 -5.83 9.20
C ALA A 129 -7.04 -6.85 10.20
N ILE A 130 -6.22 -7.30 11.16
CA ILE A 130 -6.62 -8.19 12.25
C ILE A 130 -7.63 -7.49 13.17
N LYS A 131 -7.38 -6.23 13.51
CA LYS A 131 -8.28 -5.41 14.34
C LYS A 131 -9.64 -5.25 13.67
N ILE A 132 -9.67 -4.86 12.38
CA ILE A 132 -10.92 -4.77 11.59
C ILE A 132 -11.66 -6.10 11.64
N ARG A 133 -11.00 -7.23 11.35
CA ARG A 133 -11.62 -8.55 11.36
C ARG A 133 -12.24 -8.90 12.70
N LYS A 134 -11.52 -8.65 13.80
CA LYS A 134 -11.95 -8.94 15.16
C LYS A 134 -13.17 -8.09 15.53
N GLU A 135 -13.05 -6.77 15.43
CA GLU A 135 -14.10 -5.84 15.83
C GLU A 135 -15.35 -5.98 14.93
N PHE A 136 -15.16 -6.23 13.62
CA PHE A 136 -16.26 -6.49 12.71
C PHE A 136 -17.00 -7.78 13.06
N GLY A 137 -16.28 -8.87 13.37
CA GLY A 137 -16.89 -10.13 13.79
C GLY A 137 -17.67 -10.01 15.10
N GLU A 138 -17.13 -9.27 16.08
CA GLU A 138 -17.82 -8.97 17.35
C GLU A 138 -19.08 -8.09 17.14
N ALA A 139 -18.99 -7.07 16.28
CA ALA A 139 -20.14 -6.23 15.98
C ALA A 139 -21.24 -7.01 15.25
N LEU A 140 -20.86 -7.87 14.30
CA LEU A 140 -21.78 -8.69 13.52
C LEU A 140 -22.53 -9.71 14.41
N SER A 141 -21.87 -10.28 15.43
CA SER A 141 -22.51 -11.21 16.36
C SER A 141 -23.49 -10.57 17.34
N LYS A 142 -23.35 -9.26 17.59
CA LYS A 142 -24.16 -8.51 18.56
C LYS A 142 -25.36 -7.80 17.96
N ARG A 143 -25.42 -7.68 16.63
CA ARG A 143 -26.44 -6.88 15.92
C ARG A 143 -27.17 -7.73 14.88
N PRO A 144 -28.51 -7.67 14.80
CA PRO A 144 -29.27 -8.36 13.77
C PRO A 144 -28.86 -7.94 12.35
N LYS A 145 -28.51 -6.64 12.22
CA LYS A 145 -28.04 -6.03 10.97
C LYS A 145 -26.97 -5.00 11.27
N LEU A 146 -25.80 -5.14 10.65
CA LEU A 146 -24.69 -4.22 10.83
C LEU A 146 -24.64 -3.19 9.70
N ASN A 147 -24.47 -1.91 10.06
CA ASN A 147 -24.31 -0.82 9.10
C ASN A 147 -22.82 -0.49 8.93
N LEU A 148 -22.19 -1.01 7.87
CA LEU A 148 -20.77 -0.77 7.55
C LEU A 148 -20.65 0.50 6.71
N VAL A 149 -19.86 1.46 7.17
CA VAL A 149 -19.56 2.70 6.47
C VAL A 149 -18.05 2.77 6.20
N ILE A 150 -17.65 2.99 4.96
CA ILE A 150 -16.25 3.10 4.56
C ILE A 150 -16.02 4.45 3.89
N SER A 151 -15.07 5.23 4.40
CA SER A 151 -14.59 6.45 3.75
C SER A 151 -13.54 6.11 2.69
N GLY A 152 -13.79 6.56 1.46
CA GLY A 152 -12.95 6.30 0.28
C GLY A 152 -13.45 5.12 -0.58
N ALA A 153 -13.82 5.43 -1.83
CA ALA A 153 -14.19 4.44 -2.84
C ALA A 153 -13.07 4.25 -3.89
N GLY A 154 -11.80 4.28 -3.44
CA GLY A 154 -10.63 3.83 -4.16
C GLY A 154 -10.45 2.31 -4.09
N PHE A 155 -9.29 1.79 -4.53
CA PHE A 155 -9.01 0.34 -4.56
C PHE A 155 -9.20 -0.30 -3.18
N THR A 156 -8.56 0.25 -2.15
CA THR A 156 -8.62 -0.29 -0.78
C THR A 156 -10.03 -0.35 -0.21
N GLY A 157 -10.81 0.73 -0.35
CA GLY A 157 -12.18 0.76 0.17
C GLY A 157 -13.11 -0.23 -0.56
N ILE A 158 -12.98 -0.36 -1.88
CA ILE A 158 -13.73 -1.33 -2.69
C ILE A 158 -13.39 -2.77 -2.26
N GLU A 159 -12.09 -3.09 -2.16
CA GLU A 159 -11.64 -4.43 -1.77
C GLU A 159 -12.05 -4.77 -0.33
N LEU A 160 -11.92 -3.82 0.61
CA LEU A 160 -12.35 -4.01 1.99
C LEU A 160 -13.87 -4.24 2.08
N ALA A 161 -14.68 -3.43 1.39
CA ALA A 161 -16.13 -3.61 1.35
C ALA A 161 -16.53 -5.02 0.86
N CYS A 162 -15.93 -5.47 -0.25
CA CYS A 162 -16.20 -6.80 -0.81
C CYS A 162 -15.75 -7.94 0.10
N ASN A 163 -14.62 -7.77 0.78
CA ASN A 163 -14.10 -8.77 1.70
C ASN A 163 -14.92 -8.86 3.00
N LEU A 164 -15.36 -7.74 3.57
CA LEU A 164 -16.24 -7.73 4.74
C LEU A 164 -17.66 -8.21 4.38
N TYR A 165 -18.16 -7.91 3.18
CA TYR A 165 -19.39 -8.51 2.67
C TYR A 165 -19.29 -10.04 2.63
N HIS A 166 -18.21 -10.58 2.08
CA HIS A 166 -17.96 -12.01 2.06
C HIS A 166 -17.92 -12.60 3.48
N TYR A 167 -17.19 -11.95 4.39
CA TYR A 167 -17.10 -12.38 5.79
C TYR A 167 -18.49 -12.47 6.43
N ALA A 168 -19.33 -11.46 6.26
CA ALA A 168 -20.68 -11.45 6.80
C ALA A 168 -21.53 -12.61 6.22
N LYS A 169 -21.51 -12.79 4.88
CA LYS A 169 -22.25 -13.88 4.23
C LYS A 169 -21.87 -15.26 4.72
N VAL A 170 -20.56 -15.53 4.85
CA VAL A 170 -20.06 -16.84 5.33
C VAL A 170 -20.42 -17.08 6.80
N ASN A 171 -20.58 -16.04 7.61
CA ASN A 171 -20.94 -16.16 9.02
C ASN A 171 -22.44 -15.92 9.29
N GLY A 172 -23.29 -15.89 8.26
CA GLY A 172 -24.75 -15.77 8.39
C GLY A 172 -25.23 -14.40 8.89
N GLY A 173 -24.39 -13.35 8.77
CA GLY A 173 -24.73 -12.00 9.22
C GLY A 173 -25.35 -11.17 8.11
N GLU A 174 -26.25 -10.25 8.50
CA GLU A 174 -26.80 -9.24 7.61
C GLU A 174 -26.03 -7.92 7.74
N ILE A 175 -25.68 -7.33 6.57
CA ILE A 175 -25.01 -6.02 6.55
C ILE A 175 -25.58 -5.12 5.47
N THR A 176 -25.58 -3.82 5.74
CA THR A 176 -25.66 -2.78 4.72
C THR A 176 -24.28 -2.12 4.60
N ILE A 177 -23.87 -1.78 3.37
CA ILE A 177 -22.57 -1.13 3.16
C ILE A 177 -22.78 0.20 2.45
N THR A 178 -22.16 1.24 2.98
CA THR A 178 -22.12 2.57 2.36
C THR A 178 -20.66 2.99 2.15
N LEU A 179 -20.30 3.24 0.90
CA LEU A 179 -18.99 3.81 0.50
C LEU A 179 -19.18 5.31 0.27
N ILE A 180 -18.36 6.13 0.94
CA ILE A 180 -18.35 7.59 0.83
C ILE A 180 -17.12 8.00 0.01
N GLU A 181 -17.33 8.78 -1.05
CA GLU A 181 -16.26 9.24 -1.94
C GLU A 181 -16.38 10.75 -2.20
N LYS A 182 -15.27 11.47 -2.02
CA LYS A 182 -15.22 12.92 -2.24
C LYS A 182 -15.34 13.29 -3.71
N ALA A 183 -14.83 12.47 -4.62
CA ALA A 183 -14.97 12.68 -6.06
C ALA A 183 -16.42 12.39 -6.51
N ASP A 184 -16.77 12.90 -7.69
CA ASP A 184 -18.11 12.73 -8.28
C ASP A 184 -18.42 11.28 -8.68
N ARG A 185 -17.41 10.41 -8.69
CA ARG A 185 -17.54 8.99 -9.01
C ARG A 185 -16.54 8.13 -8.23
N ILE A 186 -16.87 6.86 -8.06
CA ILE A 186 -15.95 5.87 -7.48
C ILE A 186 -14.77 5.63 -8.42
N LEU A 187 -13.62 5.21 -7.86
CA LEU A 187 -12.41 4.90 -8.64
C LEU A 187 -12.08 6.00 -9.67
N PRO A 188 -11.94 7.27 -9.26
CA PRO A 188 -11.80 8.40 -10.20
C PRO A 188 -10.56 8.29 -11.09
N MET A 189 -9.56 7.48 -10.70
CA MET A 189 -8.36 7.20 -11.47
C MET A 189 -8.60 6.25 -12.66
N LEU A 190 -9.73 5.57 -12.74
CA LEU A 190 -10.08 4.64 -13.81
C LEU A 190 -10.94 5.33 -14.87
N SER A 191 -11.13 4.66 -16.01
CA SER A 191 -12.10 5.12 -17.01
C SER A 191 -13.53 5.07 -16.45
N GLU A 192 -14.40 5.93 -16.96
CA GLU A 192 -15.82 5.94 -16.56
C GLU A 192 -16.51 4.60 -16.78
N LYS A 193 -16.19 3.92 -17.90
CA LYS A 193 -16.69 2.57 -18.23
C LYS A 193 -16.32 1.55 -17.15
N MET A 194 -15.08 1.59 -16.66
CA MET A 194 -14.60 0.69 -15.59
C MET A 194 -15.27 1.02 -14.27
N SER A 195 -15.36 2.29 -13.91
CA SER A 195 -16.03 2.75 -12.70
C SER A 195 -17.51 2.31 -12.69
N LYS A 196 -18.25 2.50 -13.79
CA LYS A 196 -19.63 2.03 -13.95
C LYS A 196 -19.75 0.50 -13.82
N TYR A 197 -18.81 -0.26 -14.39
CA TYR A 197 -18.81 -1.72 -14.26
C TYR A 197 -18.68 -2.13 -12.78
N VAL A 198 -17.72 -1.57 -12.04
CA VAL A 198 -17.53 -1.84 -10.60
C VAL A 198 -18.79 -1.50 -9.83
N MET A 199 -19.33 -0.30 -10.03
CA MET A 199 -20.55 0.15 -9.36
C MET A 199 -21.74 -0.81 -9.61
N ASN A 200 -21.92 -1.28 -10.84
CA ASN A 200 -23.00 -2.23 -11.16
C ASN A 200 -22.79 -3.59 -10.48
N LYS A 201 -21.55 -4.08 -10.38
CA LYS A 201 -21.25 -5.31 -9.64
C LYS A 201 -21.48 -5.17 -8.14
N MET A 202 -21.13 -4.03 -7.57
CA MET A 202 -21.30 -3.78 -6.13
C MET A 202 -22.77 -3.51 -5.76
N LYS A 203 -23.57 -2.94 -6.65
CA LYS A 203 -25.03 -2.82 -6.46
C LYS A 203 -25.73 -4.19 -6.33
N LEU A 204 -25.22 -5.24 -6.97
CA LEU A 204 -25.73 -6.60 -6.77
C LEU A 204 -25.53 -7.15 -5.36
N MET A 205 -24.63 -6.52 -4.59
CA MET A 205 -24.37 -6.80 -3.17
C MET A 205 -25.09 -5.79 -2.25
N ASP A 206 -26.00 -4.99 -2.77
CA ASP A 206 -26.70 -3.91 -2.06
C ASP A 206 -25.76 -2.85 -1.45
N ILE A 207 -24.59 -2.64 -2.07
CA ILE A 207 -23.63 -1.62 -1.64
C ILE A 207 -24.03 -0.26 -2.19
N LYS A 208 -24.19 0.72 -1.29
CA LYS A 208 -24.55 2.10 -1.59
C LYS A 208 -23.32 2.97 -1.78
N PHE A 209 -23.42 3.98 -2.62
CA PHE A 209 -22.37 4.96 -2.89
C PHE A 209 -22.88 6.37 -2.61
N LEU A 210 -22.15 7.12 -1.81
CA LEU A 210 -22.32 8.56 -1.62
C LEU A 210 -21.12 9.27 -2.22
N THR A 211 -21.24 9.63 -3.50
CA THR A 211 -20.21 10.40 -4.22
C THR A 211 -20.43 11.90 -4.07
N GLY A 212 -19.40 12.72 -4.26
CA GLY A 212 -19.43 14.16 -4.00
C GLY A 212 -19.56 14.46 -2.51
N GLU A 213 -19.19 13.53 -1.62
CA GLU A 213 -19.42 13.63 -0.19
C GLU A 213 -18.16 13.30 0.62
N GLU A 214 -18.03 13.91 1.78
CA GLU A 214 -16.85 13.83 2.64
C GLU A 214 -17.25 13.55 4.09
N VAL A 215 -16.53 12.65 4.74
CA VAL A 215 -16.66 12.41 6.18
C VAL A 215 -15.91 13.51 6.91
N VAL A 216 -16.62 14.22 7.80
CA VAL A 216 -16.05 15.32 8.59
C VAL A 216 -15.80 14.96 10.04
N SER A 217 -16.54 13.99 10.59
CA SER A 217 -16.24 13.43 11.91
C SER A 217 -16.84 12.03 12.11
N PHE A 218 -16.32 11.29 13.09
CA PHE A 218 -16.87 10.02 13.55
C PHE A 218 -16.70 9.87 15.06
N GLY A 219 -17.77 9.59 15.75
CA GLY A 219 -17.79 9.33 17.19
C GLY A 219 -19.11 8.68 17.61
N GLU A 220 -19.12 7.91 18.68
CA GLU A 220 -20.32 7.26 19.23
C GLU A 220 -21.13 6.46 18.18
N ASN A 221 -20.44 5.80 17.25
CA ASN A 221 -21.00 5.10 16.08
C ASN A 221 -21.81 5.99 15.11
N VAL A 222 -21.58 7.29 15.08
CA VAL A 222 -22.18 8.24 14.15
C VAL A 222 -21.14 8.81 13.21
N VAL A 223 -21.36 8.66 11.90
CA VAL A 223 -20.54 9.27 10.85
C VAL A 223 -21.22 10.57 10.40
N LYS A 224 -20.56 11.70 10.56
CA LYS A 224 -21.04 13.00 10.07
C LYS A 224 -20.49 13.28 8.68
N LEU A 225 -21.40 13.68 7.79
CA LEU A 225 -21.12 14.02 6.40
C LEU A 225 -21.14 15.53 6.22
N LYS A 226 -20.37 16.01 5.26
CA LYS A 226 -20.26 17.44 4.98
C LYS A 226 -21.59 18.06 4.52
N ASN A 227 -22.34 17.37 3.65
CA ASN A 227 -23.53 17.90 3.00
C ASN A 227 -24.81 17.10 3.29
N LYS A 228 -24.70 15.80 3.61
CA LYS A 228 -25.84 14.87 3.66
C LYS A 228 -26.24 14.45 5.09
N GLY A 229 -25.83 15.23 6.09
CA GLY A 229 -26.20 14.95 7.49
C GLY A 229 -25.38 13.83 8.13
N GLU A 230 -26.04 12.88 8.79
CA GLU A 230 -25.39 11.86 9.61
C GLU A 230 -25.85 10.45 9.25
N ILE A 231 -24.93 9.46 9.43
CA ILE A 231 -25.23 8.04 9.36
C ILE A 231 -25.09 7.47 10.75
N GLN A 232 -26.20 7.01 11.30
CA GLN A 232 -26.29 6.45 12.65
C GLN A 232 -25.90 4.97 12.69
N ASP A 233 -25.48 4.51 13.87
CA ASP A 233 -25.19 3.12 14.18
C ASP A 233 -24.14 2.49 13.23
N ALA A 234 -23.14 3.28 12.85
CA ALA A 234 -22.12 2.92 11.87
C ALA A 234 -20.97 2.11 12.49
N PHE A 235 -20.61 1.01 11.83
CA PHE A 235 -19.27 0.43 11.94
C PHE A 235 -18.40 1.09 10.89
N PHE A 236 -17.44 1.90 11.30
CA PHE A 236 -16.74 2.80 10.40
C PHE A 236 -15.29 2.40 10.13
N CYS A 237 -14.88 2.42 8.86
CA CYS A 237 -13.50 2.23 8.42
C CYS A 237 -13.01 3.39 7.55
N TRP A 238 -11.80 3.89 7.83
CA TRP A 238 -11.17 4.93 7.04
C TRP A 238 -10.25 4.34 5.97
N CYS A 239 -10.56 4.60 4.70
CA CYS A 239 -9.75 4.22 3.53
C CYS A 239 -9.47 5.39 2.57
N SER A 240 -9.65 6.65 3.05
CA SER A 240 -9.48 7.86 2.24
C SER A 240 -8.07 8.44 2.37
N GLY A 241 -7.41 8.61 1.22
CA GLY A 241 -6.13 9.29 1.13
C GLY A 241 -4.96 8.61 1.83
N VAL A 242 -3.77 8.96 1.40
CA VAL A 242 -2.51 8.50 1.98
C VAL A 242 -1.49 9.61 2.03
N LYS A 243 -0.58 9.58 3.01
CA LYS A 243 0.58 10.47 3.17
C LYS A 243 1.84 9.66 3.41
N LEU A 244 3.02 10.29 3.33
CA LEU A 244 4.28 9.64 3.69
C LEU A 244 4.22 9.08 5.11
N SER A 245 4.78 7.89 5.31
CA SER A 245 4.82 7.28 6.64
C SER A 245 5.90 7.86 7.55
N VAL A 246 6.95 8.47 6.98
CA VAL A 246 8.05 9.16 7.69
C VAL A 246 8.10 10.61 7.23
N ASN A 247 8.28 11.54 8.17
CA ASN A 247 8.47 12.94 7.87
C ASN A 247 9.87 13.19 7.31
N ALA A 248 9.97 14.12 6.36
CA ALA A 248 11.25 14.56 5.80
C ALA A 248 11.27 16.08 5.65
N VAL A 249 12.42 16.68 5.94
CA VAL A 249 12.68 18.13 5.80
C VAL A 249 13.94 18.35 4.99
N GLY A 250 14.07 19.53 4.41
CA GLY A 250 15.19 19.93 3.57
C GLY A 250 14.71 20.52 2.26
N ASN A 251 15.63 21.01 1.44
CA ASN A 251 15.29 21.60 0.15
C ASN A 251 14.87 20.49 -0.83
N HIS A 252 13.68 20.62 -1.38
CA HIS A 252 13.19 19.78 -2.49
C HIS A 252 12.16 20.55 -3.32
N LYS A 253 12.03 20.22 -4.61
CA LYS A 253 11.12 20.93 -5.57
C LYS A 253 9.64 20.92 -5.20
N GLY A 254 9.27 20.28 -4.11
CA GLY A 254 7.91 20.19 -3.65
C GLY A 254 7.36 18.76 -3.67
N LEU A 255 6.07 18.69 -3.38
CA LEU A 255 5.35 17.42 -3.29
C LEU A 255 4.26 17.36 -4.36
N PHE A 256 4.06 16.19 -4.92
CA PHE A 256 2.89 15.87 -5.72
C PHE A 256 2.10 14.76 -5.02
N ASP A 257 0.87 15.04 -4.64
CA ASP A 257 0.01 14.10 -3.92
C ASP A 257 0.72 13.50 -2.68
N GLY A 258 1.39 14.36 -1.90
CA GLY A 258 2.17 13.99 -0.72
C GLY A 258 3.45 13.18 -1.00
N ARG A 259 3.89 13.08 -2.25
CA ARG A 259 5.11 12.37 -2.69
C ARG A 259 6.18 13.34 -3.10
N ILE A 260 7.44 12.99 -2.86
CA ILE A 260 8.61 13.80 -3.24
C ILE A 260 8.83 13.70 -4.76
N ILE A 261 8.94 14.85 -5.43
CA ILE A 261 9.22 14.92 -6.87
C ILE A 261 10.70 14.54 -7.09
N VAL A 262 10.93 13.61 -8.02
CA VAL A 262 12.26 13.09 -8.34
C VAL A 262 12.65 13.31 -9.79
N ASP A 263 13.96 13.26 -10.05
CA ASP A 263 14.52 13.27 -11.41
C ASP A 263 14.36 11.89 -12.10
N GLU A 264 14.87 11.78 -13.34
CA GLU A 264 14.81 10.55 -14.13
C GLU A 264 15.68 9.40 -13.57
N PHE A 265 16.53 9.67 -12.58
CA PHE A 265 17.36 8.70 -11.88
C PHE A 265 16.78 8.31 -10.51
N LEU A 266 15.61 8.84 -10.15
CA LEU A 266 14.92 8.72 -8.86
C LEU A 266 15.61 9.49 -7.72
N ARG A 267 16.37 10.55 -8.00
CA ARG A 267 17.01 11.40 -6.99
C ARG A 267 16.16 12.64 -6.69
N ILE A 268 16.35 13.19 -5.50
CA ILE A 268 15.92 14.57 -5.22
C ILE A 268 16.91 15.49 -5.95
N PRO A 269 16.46 16.39 -6.86
CA PRO A 269 17.37 17.22 -7.67
C PRO A 269 18.34 18.09 -6.86
N GLU A 270 17.92 18.50 -5.66
CA GLU A 270 18.71 19.31 -4.74
C GLU A 270 19.63 18.47 -3.83
N HIS A 271 19.46 17.14 -3.81
CA HIS A 271 20.20 16.18 -2.98
C HIS A 271 20.54 14.93 -3.80
N LEU A 272 21.60 15.02 -4.61
CA LEU A 272 21.97 13.97 -5.56
C LEU A 272 22.38 12.63 -4.90
N GLU A 273 22.67 12.65 -3.60
CA GLU A 273 22.92 11.47 -2.78
C GLU A 273 21.64 10.82 -2.21
N VAL A 274 20.47 11.47 -2.39
CA VAL A 274 19.18 10.96 -1.88
C VAL A 274 18.34 10.43 -3.03
N PHE A 275 18.10 9.13 -3.02
CA PHE A 275 17.20 8.43 -3.95
C PHE A 275 15.87 8.15 -3.26
N VAL A 276 14.76 8.34 -3.97
CA VAL A 276 13.42 8.10 -3.43
C VAL A 276 12.74 6.99 -4.21
N ALA A 277 12.18 6.01 -3.51
CA ALA A 277 11.57 4.86 -4.16
C ALA A 277 10.20 4.49 -3.54
N GLY A 278 9.42 3.72 -4.30
CA GLY A 278 8.10 3.26 -3.88
C GLY A 278 7.08 4.39 -3.77
N ASP A 279 6.19 4.27 -2.80
CA ASP A 279 5.07 5.19 -2.60
C ASP A 279 5.50 6.62 -2.24
N ALA A 280 6.75 6.81 -1.85
CA ALA A 280 7.31 8.11 -1.53
C ALA A 280 7.71 8.92 -2.78
N ALA A 281 7.95 8.28 -3.92
CA ALA A 281 8.44 8.92 -5.14
C ALA A 281 7.29 9.41 -6.04
N ALA A 282 7.31 10.68 -6.43
CA ALA A 282 6.52 11.21 -7.53
C ALA A 282 7.34 11.17 -8.82
N VAL A 283 7.22 10.08 -9.55
CA VAL A 283 7.90 9.87 -10.83
C VAL A 283 7.03 10.43 -11.96
N LYS A 284 7.55 11.41 -12.68
CA LYS A 284 6.84 12.06 -13.77
C LYS A 284 6.75 11.12 -14.99
N THR A 285 5.58 11.10 -15.62
CA THR A 285 5.32 10.45 -16.91
C THR A 285 4.99 11.51 -17.95
N GLU A 286 4.76 11.13 -19.19
CA GLU A 286 4.35 12.08 -20.25
C GLU A 286 3.07 12.86 -19.92
N LYS A 287 2.11 12.21 -19.23
CA LYS A 287 0.77 12.79 -18.97
C LYS A 287 0.58 13.25 -17.53
N THR A 288 1.20 12.57 -16.58
CA THR A 288 0.98 12.81 -15.14
C THR A 288 2.15 12.22 -14.33
N TYR A 289 1.87 11.67 -13.15
CA TYR A 289 2.82 10.94 -12.33
C TYR A 289 2.38 9.47 -12.20
N LEU A 290 3.35 8.56 -12.05
CA LEU A 290 3.04 7.15 -11.80
C LEU A 290 2.15 7.01 -10.56
N ARG A 291 1.17 6.11 -10.65
CA ARG A 291 0.34 5.73 -9.48
C ARG A 291 1.17 4.92 -8.46
N ARG A 292 0.70 4.83 -7.23
CA ARG A 292 1.26 3.90 -6.24
C ARG A 292 0.88 2.47 -6.63
N ALA A 293 1.88 1.59 -6.72
CA ALA A 293 1.68 0.15 -6.99
C ALA A 293 2.92 -0.66 -6.64
N VAL A 294 2.72 -1.91 -6.23
CA VAL A 294 3.80 -2.83 -5.85
C VAL A 294 4.84 -3.01 -6.95
N ASN A 295 4.40 -3.16 -8.22
CA ASN A 295 5.31 -3.31 -9.34
C ASN A 295 6.23 -2.09 -9.51
N PHE A 296 5.70 -0.90 -9.34
CA PHE A 296 6.49 0.33 -9.42
C PHE A 296 7.42 0.49 -8.23
N ALA A 297 6.94 0.17 -7.02
CA ALA A 297 7.77 0.20 -5.81
C ALA A 297 8.98 -0.75 -5.93
N TYR A 298 8.73 -2.00 -6.33
CA TYR A 298 9.76 -3.01 -6.55
C TYR A 298 10.80 -2.56 -7.59
N THR A 299 10.32 -2.06 -8.75
CA THR A 299 11.20 -1.62 -9.83
C THR A 299 11.97 -0.36 -9.44
N ALA A 300 11.33 0.61 -8.76
CA ALA A 300 12.01 1.81 -8.27
C ALA A 300 13.11 1.48 -7.26
N GLY A 301 12.85 0.56 -6.31
CA GLY A 301 13.87 0.06 -5.39
C GLY A 301 15.07 -0.55 -6.11
N LYS A 302 14.79 -1.40 -7.12
CA LYS A 302 15.84 -2.00 -7.94
C LYS A 302 16.70 -0.96 -8.67
N PHE A 303 16.08 0.07 -9.25
CA PHE A 303 16.81 1.14 -9.93
C PHE A 303 17.57 2.03 -8.96
N SER A 304 16.96 2.42 -7.83
CA SER A 304 17.62 3.24 -6.80
C SER A 304 18.86 2.52 -6.25
N GLY A 305 18.75 1.22 -5.93
CA GLY A 305 19.90 0.45 -5.45
C GLY A 305 21.03 0.36 -6.46
N LYS A 306 20.72 0.12 -7.76
CA LYS A 306 21.71 0.10 -8.84
C LYS A 306 22.35 1.47 -9.06
N ASN A 307 21.57 2.55 -9.01
CA ASN A 307 22.07 3.91 -9.22
C ASN A 307 22.91 4.39 -8.04
N VAL A 308 22.60 4.00 -6.79
CA VAL A 308 23.48 4.25 -5.65
C VAL A 308 24.82 3.54 -5.85
N ALA A 309 24.82 2.29 -6.23
CA ALA A 309 26.06 1.53 -6.48
C ALA A 309 26.87 2.15 -7.63
N ALA A 310 26.22 2.54 -8.73
CA ALA A 310 26.85 3.21 -9.85
C ALA A 310 27.45 4.56 -9.44
N THR A 311 26.75 5.36 -8.61
CA THR A 311 27.29 6.62 -8.07
C THR A 311 28.56 6.39 -7.25
N ILE A 312 28.58 5.35 -6.39
CA ILE A 312 29.74 5.00 -5.57
C ILE A 312 30.94 4.55 -6.43
N GLN A 313 30.68 3.96 -7.58
CA GLN A 313 31.67 3.46 -8.54
C GLN A 313 32.06 4.49 -9.60
N GLU A 314 31.45 5.69 -9.56
CA GLU A 314 31.61 6.73 -10.58
C GLU A 314 31.18 6.29 -12.00
N GLU A 315 30.20 5.37 -12.04
CA GLU A 315 29.63 4.84 -13.27
C GLU A 315 28.41 5.65 -13.74
N LYS A 316 28.03 5.47 -15.00
CA LYS A 316 26.85 6.13 -15.57
C LYS A 316 25.56 5.63 -14.96
N LEU A 317 24.72 6.57 -14.49
CA LEU A 317 23.39 6.26 -13.95
C LEU A 317 22.44 5.76 -15.03
N LYS A 318 21.50 4.92 -14.63
CA LYS A 318 20.42 4.39 -15.49
C LYS A 318 19.14 5.17 -15.27
N THR A 319 18.60 5.72 -16.34
CA THR A 319 17.28 6.36 -16.34
C THR A 319 16.22 5.35 -15.93
N PHE A 320 15.36 5.74 -14.99
CA PHE A 320 14.26 4.90 -14.53
C PHE A 320 13.25 4.67 -15.65
N LYS A 321 13.02 3.42 -15.96
CA LYS A 321 12.00 2.98 -16.93
C LYS A 321 11.23 1.83 -16.33
N VAL A 322 9.92 1.89 -16.37
CA VAL A 322 9.05 0.84 -15.87
C VAL A 322 7.88 0.62 -16.82
N ALA A 323 7.59 -0.65 -17.10
CA ALA A 323 6.38 -1.04 -17.80
C ALA A 323 5.24 -1.16 -16.79
N ASP A 324 4.09 -0.57 -17.08
CA ASP A 324 2.87 -0.86 -16.32
C ASP A 324 2.30 -2.21 -16.74
N LEU A 325 2.57 -3.22 -15.93
CA LEU A 325 2.05 -4.58 -16.14
C LEU A 325 0.55 -4.68 -15.87
N GLY A 326 -0.05 -3.60 -15.37
CA GLY A 326 -1.46 -3.52 -15.07
C GLY A 326 -1.78 -3.61 -13.57
N TRP A 327 -3.05 -3.85 -13.31
CA TRP A 327 -3.63 -3.95 -11.98
C TRP A 327 -4.93 -4.75 -12.07
N VAL A 328 -5.31 -5.38 -10.98
CA VAL A 328 -6.58 -6.10 -10.86
C VAL A 328 -7.20 -5.80 -9.50
N ILE A 329 -8.47 -5.44 -9.48
CA ILE A 329 -9.27 -5.23 -8.28
C ILE A 329 -10.24 -6.40 -8.14
N PRO A 330 -10.13 -7.23 -7.10
CA PRO A 330 -11.16 -8.19 -6.72
C PRO A 330 -12.46 -7.47 -6.29
N ILE A 331 -13.59 -7.94 -6.82
CA ILE A 331 -14.92 -7.46 -6.49
C ILE A 331 -15.75 -8.68 -6.12
N TYR A 332 -15.67 -9.12 -4.86
CA TYR A 332 -16.31 -10.33 -4.33
C TYR A 332 -15.90 -11.61 -5.10
N ILE A 333 -16.73 -12.08 -6.03
CA ILE A 333 -16.49 -13.25 -6.88
C ILE A 333 -16.16 -12.87 -8.34
N SER A 334 -15.99 -11.60 -8.60
CA SER A 334 -15.64 -11.01 -9.88
C SER A 334 -14.41 -10.12 -9.71
N SER A 335 -13.96 -9.54 -10.77
CA SER A 335 -12.89 -8.55 -10.77
C SER A 335 -13.01 -7.59 -11.94
N ILE A 336 -12.23 -6.52 -11.88
CA ILE A 336 -11.88 -5.71 -13.03
C ILE A 336 -10.39 -5.40 -12.97
N GLY A 337 -9.77 -5.31 -14.13
CA GLY A 337 -8.36 -4.95 -14.18
C GLY A 337 -7.89 -4.70 -15.60
N VAL A 338 -6.63 -4.34 -15.66
CA VAL A 338 -5.85 -4.33 -16.91
C VAL A 338 -4.63 -5.20 -16.64
N ALA A 339 -4.39 -6.17 -17.49
CA ALA A 339 -3.19 -7.00 -17.44
C ALA A 339 -2.53 -6.97 -18.83
N PHE A 340 -1.26 -6.58 -18.87
CA PHE A 340 -0.49 -6.45 -20.11
C PHE A 340 -1.20 -5.59 -21.18
N GLY A 341 -1.86 -4.51 -20.77
CA GLY A 341 -2.62 -3.60 -21.64
C GLY A 341 -4.05 -4.07 -22.01
N MET A 342 -4.46 -5.26 -21.61
CA MET A 342 -5.80 -5.81 -21.91
C MET A 342 -6.73 -5.72 -20.71
N GLU A 343 -7.98 -5.31 -20.92
CA GLU A 343 -9.02 -5.36 -19.87
C GLU A 343 -9.28 -6.82 -19.46
N THR A 344 -9.27 -7.06 -18.14
CA THR A 344 -9.63 -8.35 -17.55
C THR A 344 -10.84 -8.18 -16.63
N LYS A 345 -11.73 -9.17 -16.63
CA LYS A 345 -12.98 -9.18 -15.84
C LYS A 345 -13.28 -10.57 -15.31
N GLY A 346 -14.15 -10.63 -14.28
CA GLY A 346 -14.66 -11.88 -13.77
C GLY A 346 -13.69 -12.67 -12.90
N ARG A 347 -13.90 -13.97 -12.80
CA ARG A 347 -13.13 -14.87 -11.91
C ARG A 347 -11.68 -15.02 -12.32
N LEU A 348 -11.39 -15.01 -13.62
CA LEU A 348 -10.03 -15.12 -14.12
C LEU A 348 -9.14 -13.97 -13.58
N GLY A 349 -9.68 -12.75 -13.54
CA GLY A 349 -8.93 -11.63 -12.98
C GLY A 349 -8.66 -11.79 -11.49
N ILE A 350 -9.58 -12.34 -10.68
CA ILE A 350 -9.29 -12.64 -9.26
C ILE A 350 -8.13 -13.64 -9.16
N SER A 351 -8.18 -14.72 -9.94
CA SER A 351 -7.09 -15.70 -9.95
C SER A 351 -5.75 -15.05 -10.32
N MET A 352 -5.75 -14.17 -11.33
CA MET A 352 -4.57 -13.39 -11.70
C MET A 352 -4.08 -12.49 -10.55
N HIS A 353 -5.00 -11.83 -9.80
CA HIS A 353 -4.62 -11.05 -8.62
C HIS A 353 -3.83 -11.90 -7.61
N TYR A 354 -4.34 -13.07 -7.22
CA TYR A 354 -3.65 -13.95 -6.28
C TYR A 354 -2.35 -14.52 -6.85
N VAL A 355 -2.28 -14.87 -8.14
CA VAL A 355 -1.02 -15.27 -8.78
C VAL A 355 0.00 -14.14 -8.73
N MET A 356 -0.39 -12.91 -9.05
CA MET A 356 0.50 -11.74 -9.00
C MET A 356 1.01 -11.48 -7.57
N CYS A 357 0.14 -11.58 -6.56
CA CYS A 357 0.54 -11.48 -5.15
C CYS A 357 1.51 -12.62 -4.77
N GLY A 358 1.25 -13.83 -5.22
CA GLY A 358 2.13 -14.98 -5.01
C GLY A 358 3.52 -14.80 -5.61
N LEU A 359 3.61 -14.33 -6.86
CA LEU A 359 4.88 -14.06 -7.54
C LEU A 359 5.70 -12.94 -6.88
N LYS A 360 5.07 -12.04 -6.14
CA LYS A 360 5.73 -10.99 -5.36
C LYS A 360 5.97 -11.37 -3.92
N ASN A 361 5.50 -12.55 -3.51
CA ASN A 361 5.77 -13.08 -2.19
C ASN A 361 7.18 -13.71 -2.16
N TYR A 362 7.84 -13.57 -1.03
CA TYR A 362 9.29 -13.80 -0.96
C TYR A 362 9.70 -15.26 -0.69
N ASN A 363 8.76 -16.17 -0.43
CA ASN A 363 9.10 -17.56 -0.21
C ASN A 363 8.16 -18.53 -0.96
N ALA A 364 8.69 -19.73 -1.25
CA ALA A 364 7.98 -20.75 -2.02
C ALA A 364 6.71 -21.25 -1.33
N ARG A 365 6.69 -21.34 0.01
CA ARG A 365 5.51 -21.77 0.80
C ARG A 365 4.35 -20.78 0.59
N ASN A 366 4.62 -19.48 0.72
CA ASN A 366 3.63 -18.46 0.54
C ASN A 366 3.15 -18.42 -0.92
N PHE A 367 4.07 -18.53 -1.90
CA PHE A 367 3.72 -18.64 -3.30
C PHE A 367 2.72 -19.78 -3.57
N LEU A 368 3.03 -21.00 -3.13
CA LEU A 368 2.15 -22.16 -3.31
C LEU A 368 0.77 -21.96 -2.67
N LYS A 369 0.72 -21.29 -1.52
CA LYS A 369 -0.57 -20.98 -0.87
C LYS A 369 -1.39 -19.98 -1.70
N TYR A 370 -0.75 -18.97 -2.29
CA TYR A 370 -1.42 -18.03 -3.18
C TYR A 370 -1.92 -18.69 -4.48
N ILE A 371 -1.19 -19.65 -5.03
CA ILE A 371 -1.68 -20.47 -6.15
C ILE A 371 -2.93 -21.26 -5.74
N LYS A 372 -2.95 -21.80 -4.51
CA LYS A 372 -4.16 -22.46 -3.98
C LYS A 372 -5.33 -21.48 -3.83
N TYR A 373 -5.12 -20.26 -3.35
CA TYR A 373 -6.15 -19.23 -3.31
C TYR A 373 -6.65 -18.89 -4.72
N ALA A 374 -5.75 -18.72 -5.69
CA ALA A 374 -6.11 -18.46 -7.09
C ALA A 374 -6.99 -19.57 -7.66
N SER A 375 -6.68 -20.85 -7.40
CA SER A 375 -7.42 -22.00 -7.92
C SER A 375 -8.84 -22.11 -7.37
N THR A 376 -9.10 -21.64 -6.14
CA THR A 376 -10.47 -21.70 -5.58
C THR A 376 -11.47 -20.92 -6.40
N PHE A 377 -11.09 -19.81 -7.03
CA PHE A 377 -11.98 -19.00 -7.85
C PHE A 377 -12.23 -19.58 -9.25
N ILE A 378 -11.34 -20.46 -9.73
CA ILE A 378 -11.53 -21.14 -11.03
C ILE A 378 -12.48 -22.34 -10.88
N PHE A 379 -12.27 -23.15 -9.83
CA PHE A 379 -12.89 -24.47 -9.72
C PHE A 379 -14.11 -24.52 -8.79
N THR A 380 -14.30 -23.55 -7.89
CA THR A 380 -15.46 -23.54 -7.00
C THR A 380 -16.69 -23.04 -7.75
N LYS A 381 -17.74 -23.88 -7.82
CA LYS A 381 -19.08 -23.40 -8.16
C LYS A 381 -19.51 -22.47 -7.04
N VAL A 382 -19.74 -21.20 -7.38
CA VAL A 382 -20.35 -20.25 -6.45
C VAL A 382 -21.85 -20.36 -6.65
N GLU A 383 -22.52 -20.88 -5.65
CA GLU A 383 -23.96 -20.77 -5.49
C GLU A 383 -24.39 -19.31 -5.24
#